data_9aa9133e893b05a4fc31435641b884fa
#
_entry.id   9aa9133e893b05a4fc31435641b884fa
#
_cell.length_a   1.000
_cell.length_b   1.000
_cell.length_c   1.000
_cell.angle_alpha   90.00
_cell.angle_beta   90.00
_cell.angle_gamma   90.00
#
_symmetry.space_group_name_H-M   'P 1'
#
loop_
_entity.id
_entity.type
_entity.pdbx_description
1 polymer ?
#
loop_
_entity_poly.entity_id
_entity_poly.type
_entity_poly.pdbx_seq_one_letter_code
_entity_poly.pdbx_strand_id
1 'polypeptide(L)'
;MTNLWEAYNKTKSASIREELILKYTHLVKYVAGRLYASYGNNVEFDDLVSYGIFGLIDAIDKYDVGRGVKFETYAQLRIRGAIIDQLREIDWLPRSVRQKSRELEKAYSDLENKLGR
;
A
#
# COMPACT_ATOMS: atom_id res chain seq x y z
N MET A 1 26.67 0.60 -2.49
CA MET A 1 25.85 -0.55 -2.06
C MET A 1 24.73 -0.79 -3.06
N THR A 2 24.72 -1.96 -3.67
CA THR A 2 23.64 -2.32 -4.57
C THR A 2 22.37 -2.46 -3.74
N ASN A 3 21.37 -1.67 -4.02
CA ASN A 3 20.15 -1.80 -3.27
C ASN A 3 19.25 -2.87 -3.92
N LEU A 4 18.31 -3.37 -3.13
CA LEU A 4 17.39 -4.41 -3.59
C LEU A 4 16.54 -3.94 -4.78
N TRP A 5 16.28 -2.64 -4.87
CA TRP A 5 15.48 -2.07 -5.94
C TRP A 5 16.16 -2.20 -7.30
N GLU A 6 17.45 -1.89 -7.35
CA GLU A 6 18.20 -2.03 -8.59
C GLU A 6 18.24 -3.49 -9.05
N ALA A 7 18.51 -4.40 -8.12
CA ALA A 7 18.53 -5.81 -8.42
C ALA A 7 17.16 -6.31 -8.88
N TYR A 8 16.09 -5.87 -8.21
CA TYR A 8 14.74 -6.29 -8.58
C TYR A 8 14.33 -5.74 -9.94
N ASN A 9 14.59 -4.46 -10.20
CA ASN A 9 14.25 -3.84 -11.49
C ASN A 9 14.96 -4.50 -12.65
N LYS A 10 16.18 -4.98 -12.40
CA LYS A 10 17.00 -5.61 -13.42
C LYS A 10 16.58 -7.04 -13.72
N THR A 11 16.23 -7.81 -12.69
CA THR A 11 16.02 -9.25 -12.80
C THR A 11 14.58 -9.70 -12.62
N LYS A 12 13.77 -8.89 -11.91
CA LYS A 12 12.41 -9.27 -11.49
C LYS A 12 12.39 -10.60 -10.74
N SER A 13 13.46 -10.88 -9.99
CA SER A 13 13.62 -12.11 -9.25
C SER A 13 12.56 -12.26 -8.16
N ALA A 14 11.92 -13.41 -8.09
CA ALA A 14 10.94 -13.72 -7.03
C ALA A 14 11.60 -13.69 -5.65
N SER A 15 12.85 -14.13 -5.56
CA SER A 15 13.61 -14.12 -4.32
C SER A 15 13.83 -12.70 -3.80
N ILE A 16 14.23 -11.79 -4.68
CA ILE A 16 14.45 -10.39 -4.32
C ILE A 16 13.12 -9.71 -3.96
N ARG A 17 12.06 -10.05 -4.68
CA ARG A 17 10.72 -9.53 -4.39
C ARG A 17 10.29 -9.91 -2.97
N GLU A 18 10.54 -11.16 -2.60
CA GLU A 18 10.24 -11.64 -1.24
C GLU A 18 11.04 -10.89 -0.19
N GLU A 19 12.32 -10.64 -0.43
CA GLU A 19 13.15 -9.84 0.48
C GLU A 19 12.57 -8.42 0.65
N LEU A 20 12.13 -7.79 -0.43
CA LEU A 20 11.52 -6.47 -0.37
C LEU A 20 10.22 -6.50 0.44
N ILE A 21 9.38 -7.51 0.23
CA ILE A 21 8.15 -7.68 0.98
C ILE A 21 8.45 -7.78 2.48
N LEU A 22 9.39 -8.64 2.85
CA LEU A 22 9.76 -8.81 4.26
C LEU A 22 10.36 -7.53 4.85
N LYS A 23 11.17 -6.84 4.09
CA LYS A 23 11.79 -5.59 4.55
C LYS A 23 10.76 -4.52 4.89
N TYR A 24 9.67 -4.44 4.14
CA TYR A 24 8.70 -3.38 4.29
C TYR A 24 7.39 -3.81 4.93
N THR A 25 7.30 -5.03 5.44
CA THR A 25 6.10 -5.53 6.13
C THR A 25 5.68 -4.63 7.30
N HIS A 26 6.65 -3.99 7.96
CA HIS A 26 6.36 -3.07 9.06
C HIS A 26 5.47 -1.90 8.63
N LEU A 27 5.55 -1.48 7.38
CA LEU A 27 4.67 -0.42 6.86
C LEU A 27 3.22 -0.87 6.83
N VAL A 28 2.99 -2.13 6.48
CA VAL A 28 1.63 -2.69 6.47
C VAL A 28 1.05 -2.68 7.87
N LYS A 29 1.81 -3.14 8.85
CA LYS A 29 1.35 -3.16 10.24
C LYS A 29 1.08 -1.76 10.77
N TYR A 30 1.92 -0.81 10.40
CA TYR A 30 1.74 0.58 10.80
C TYR A 30 0.43 1.16 10.26
N VAL A 31 0.19 1.03 8.96
CA VAL A 31 -1.02 1.55 8.32
C VAL A 31 -2.26 0.82 8.83
N ALA A 32 -2.19 -0.51 8.91
CA ALA A 32 -3.29 -1.32 9.43
C ALA A 32 -3.62 -0.95 10.88
N GLY A 33 -2.60 -0.69 11.69
CA GLY A 33 -2.80 -0.28 13.08
C GLY A 33 -3.53 1.05 13.21
N ARG A 34 -3.19 2.01 12.35
CA ARG A 34 -3.87 3.30 12.34
C ARG A 34 -5.33 3.18 11.94
N LEU A 35 -5.61 2.37 10.92
CA LEU A 35 -6.98 2.15 10.48
C LEU A 35 -7.77 1.36 11.52
N TYR A 36 -7.15 0.38 12.15
CA TYR A 36 -7.79 -0.40 13.20
C TYR A 36 -8.17 0.49 14.38
N ALA A 37 -7.30 1.41 14.79
CA ALA A 37 -7.60 2.33 15.87
C ALA A 37 -8.79 3.22 15.56
N SER A 38 -8.97 3.57 14.29
CA SER A 38 -10.06 4.47 13.86
C SER A 38 -11.37 3.73 13.59
N TYR A 39 -11.30 2.50 13.04
CA TYR A 39 -12.48 1.83 12.47
C TYR A 39 -12.60 0.37 12.86
N GLY A 40 -11.78 -0.13 13.76
CA GLY A 40 -11.53 -1.56 13.91
C GLY A 40 -12.50 -2.37 14.73
N ASN A 41 -13.57 -1.77 15.27
CA ASN A 41 -14.43 -2.47 16.23
C ASN A 41 -15.09 -3.74 15.66
N ASN A 42 -15.29 -3.80 14.36
CA ASN A 42 -15.97 -4.92 13.70
C ASN A 42 -15.10 -5.64 12.68
N VAL A 43 -13.80 -5.35 12.65
CA VAL A 43 -12.87 -5.94 11.69
C VAL A 43 -11.64 -6.42 12.44
N GLU A 44 -11.20 -7.62 12.15
CA GLU A 44 -9.99 -8.17 12.76
C GLU A 44 -8.75 -7.45 12.24
N PHE A 45 -7.81 -7.17 13.15
CA PHE A 45 -6.54 -6.52 12.75
C PHE A 45 -5.80 -7.35 11.70
N ASP A 46 -5.77 -8.67 11.86
CA ASP A 46 -5.09 -9.56 10.93
C ASP A 46 -5.68 -9.48 9.52
N ASP A 47 -6.98 -9.25 9.42
CA ASP A 47 -7.62 -9.05 8.11
C ASP A 47 -7.12 -7.77 7.45
N LEU A 48 -6.99 -6.70 8.23
CA LEU A 48 -6.47 -5.44 7.70
C LEU A 48 -5.03 -5.61 7.21
N VAL A 49 -4.22 -6.35 7.95
CA VAL A 49 -2.85 -6.65 7.54
C VAL A 49 -2.84 -7.44 6.24
N SER A 50 -3.70 -8.45 6.12
CA SER A 50 -3.79 -9.25 4.90
C SER A 50 -4.15 -8.39 3.70
N TYR A 51 -5.12 -7.50 3.83
CA TYR A 51 -5.50 -6.59 2.76
C TYR A 51 -4.35 -5.66 2.40
N GLY A 52 -3.64 -5.17 3.42
CA GLY A 52 -2.51 -4.26 3.21
C GLY A 52 -1.33 -4.91 2.50
N ILE A 53 -1.11 -6.20 2.72
CA ILE A 53 -0.02 -6.93 2.06
C ILE A 53 -0.19 -6.87 0.53
N PHE A 54 -1.41 -7.00 0.04
CA PHE A 54 -1.66 -6.87 -1.41
C PHE A 54 -1.25 -5.48 -1.91
N GLY A 55 -1.53 -4.43 -1.12
CA GLY A 55 -1.10 -3.08 -1.46
C GLY A 55 0.42 -2.93 -1.48
N LEU A 56 1.10 -3.57 -0.52
CA LEU A 56 2.56 -3.55 -0.48
C LEU A 56 3.16 -4.26 -1.69
N ILE A 57 2.65 -5.43 -2.04
CA ILE A 57 3.14 -6.19 -3.19
C ILE A 57 2.96 -5.36 -4.47
N ASP A 58 1.80 -4.75 -4.63
CA ASP A 58 1.51 -3.90 -5.77
C ASP A 58 2.48 -2.70 -5.82
N ALA A 59 2.75 -2.09 -4.68
CA ALA A 59 3.69 -0.98 -4.61
C ALA A 59 5.10 -1.39 -5.02
N ILE A 60 5.54 -2.57 -4.57
CA ILE A 60 6.87 -3.09 -4.92
C ILE A 60 6.97 -3.30 -6.44
N ASP A 61 5.94 -3.87 -7.02
CA ASP A 61 5.94 -4.18 -8.45
C ASP A 61 5.90 -2.94 -9.34
N LYS A 62 5.29 -1.86 -8.84
CA LYS A 62 5.09 -0.64 -9.63
C LYS A 62 6.02 0.51 -9.29
N TYR A 63 6.81 0.39 -8.23
CA TYR A 63 7.67 1.48 -7.81
C TYR A 63 8.78 1.76 -8.82
N ASP A 64 8.96 3.06 -9.13
CA ASP A 64 10.02 3.51 -10.03
C ASP A 64 10.98 4.39 -9.23
N VAL A 65 12.17 3.88 -8.99
CA VAL A 65 13.22 4.54 -8.21
C VAL A 65 13.58 5.90 -8.80
N GLY A 66 13.48 6.04 -10.11
CA GLY A 66 13.88 7.26 -10.80
C GLY A 66 12.90 8.42 -10.71
N ARG A 67 11.77 8.25 -10.06
CA ARG A 67 10.71 9.27 -10.03
C ARG A 67 10.78 10.23 -8.85
N GLY A 68 11.76 10.09 -7.96
CA GLY A 68 12.00 11.05 -6.88
C GLY A 68 11.06 10.95 -5.69
N VAL A 69 10.18 9.97 -5.65
CA VAL A 69 9.28 9.72 -4.53
C VAL A 69 9.86 8.59 -3.69
N LYS A 70 9.91 8.77 -2.38
CA LYS A 70 10.39 7.71 -1.49
C LYS A 70 9.44 6.53 -1.53
N PHE A 71 9.99 5.32 -1.52
CA PHE A 71 9.17 4.11 -1.56
C PHE A 71 8.19 4.07 -0.38
N GLU A 72 8.64 4.40 0.82
CA GLU A 72 7.79 4.36 2.01
C GLU A 72 6.54 5.21 1.86
N THR A 73 6.68 6.40 1.29
CA THR A 73 5.55 7.29 1.05
C THR A 73 4.58 6.69 0.04
N TYR A 74 5.13 6.20 -1.07
CA TYR A 74 4.34 5.57 -2.12
C TYR A 74 3.63 4.33 -1.60
N ALA A 75 4.36 3.48 -0.86
CA ALA A 75 3.81 2.24 -0.34
C ALA A 75 2.67 2.46 0.65
N GLN A 76 2.81 3.45 1.54
CA GLN A 76 1.75 3.73 2.51
C GLN A 76 0.43 4.09 1.84
N LEU A 77 0.49 4.86 0.76
CA LEU A 77 -0.71 5.20 -0.01
C LEU A 77 -1.33 3.95 -0.63
N ARG A 78 -0.51 3.08 -1.19
CA ARG A 78 -1.00 1.84 -1.81
C ARG A 78 -1.57 0.88 -0.78
N ILE A 79 -0.90 0.73 0.35
CA ILE A 79 -1.35 -0.14 1.44
C ILE A 79 -2.70 0.34 1.97
N ARG A 80 -2.81 1.63 2.27
CA ARG A 80 -4.04 2.21 2.78
C ARG A 80 -5.19 2.06 1.78
N GLY A 81 -4.91 2.34 0.51
CA GLY A 81 -5.90 2.18 -0.55
C GLY A 81 -6.41 0.77 -0.67
N ALA A 82 -5.51 -0.22 -0.59
CA ALA A 82 -5.89 -1.63 -0.69
C ALA A 82 -6.79 -2.05 0.46
N ILE A 83 -6.47 -1.61 1.68
CA ILE A 83 -7.28 -1.94 2.86
C ILE A 83 -8.68 -1.31 2.73
N ILE A 84 -8.74 -0.03 2.40
CA ILE A 84 -10.00 0.70 2.30
C ILE A 84 -10.85 0.15 1.16
N ASP A 85 -10.25 -0.17 0.02
CA ASP A 85 -10.97 -0.77 -1.10
C ASP A 85 -11.63 -2.09 -0.70
N GLN A 86 -10.92 -2.93 0.05
CA GLN A 86 -11.47 -4.19 0.50
C GLN A 86 -12.62 -3.99 1.50
N LEU A 87 -12.45 -3.05 2.44
CA LEU A 87 -13.50 -2.73 3.40
C LEU A 87 -14.75 -2.20 2.68
N ARG A 88 -14.56 -1.44 1.62
CA ARG A 88 -15.66 -0.91 0.83
C ARG A 88 -16.39 -2.03 0.09
N GLU A 89 -15.65 -3.01 -0.44
CA GLU A 89 -16.25 -4.15 -1.13
C GLU A 89 -17.16 -4.97 -0.24
N ILE A 90 -16.78 -5.14 1.03
CA ILE A 90 -17.62 -5.88 1.98
C ILE A 90 -18.69 -5.00 2.62
N ASP A 91 -18.86 -3.79 2.10
CA ASP A 91 -19.89 -2.83 2.51
C ASP A 91 -19.85 -2.52 4.00
N TRP A 92 -18.64 -2.50 4.58
CA TRP A 92 -18.46 -2.27 6.00
C TRP A 92 -18.31 -0.79 6.35
N LEU A 93 -17.79 0.04 5.43
CA LEU A 93 -17.41 1.42 5.73
C LEU A 93 -18.61 2.33 5.88
N PRO A 94 -18.65 3.20 6.92
CA PRO A 94 -19.61 4.28 7.00
C PRO A 94 -19.46 5.25 5.82
N ARG A 95 -20.52 6.00 5.53
CA ARG A 95 -20.55 6.93 4.40
C ARG A 95 -19.40 7.94 4.42
N SER A 96 -19.10 8.48 5.59
CA SER A 96 -18.02 9.45 5.74
C SER A 96 -16.65 8.86 5.37
N VAL A 97 -16.44 7.60 5.71
CA VAL A 97 -15.17 6.92 5.38
C VAL A 97 -15.11 6.64 3.90
N ARG A 98 -16.23 6.30 3.26
CA ARG A 98 -16.28 6.12 1.81
C ARG A 98 -15.87 7.39 1.07
N GLN A 99 -16.32 8.54 1.57
CA GLN A 99 -15.93 9.81 0.98
C GLN A 99 -14.43 10.07 1.10
N LYS A 100 -13.87 9.82 2.28
CA LYS A 100 -12.42 9.94 2.49
C LYS A 100 -11.65 9.00 1.59
N SER A 101 -12.17 7.80 1.39
CA SER A 101 -11.56 6.82 0.48
C SER A 101 -11.50 7.34 -0.95
N ARG A 102 -12.57 8.01 -1.40
CA ARG A 102 -12.57 8.61 -2.74
C ARG A 102 -11.55 9.73 -2.86
N GLU A 103 -11.42 10.55 -1.83
CA GLU A 103 -10.42 11.62 -1.81
C GLU A 103 -9.01 11.03 -1.89
N LEU A 104 -8.77 9.94 -1.17
CA LEU A 104 -7.49 9.25 -1.21
C LEU A 104 -7.22 8.66 -2.59
N GLU A 105 -8.22 8.04 -3.19
CA GLU A 105 -8.11 7.48 -4.54
C GLU A 105 -7.76 8.58 -5.56
N LYS A 106 -8.39 9.74 -5.41
CA LYS A 106 -8.11 10.87 -6.28
C LYS A 106 -6.68 11.36 -6.10
N ALA A 107 -6.25 11.52 -4.86
CA ALA A 107 -4.88 11.94 -4.57
C ALA A 107 -3.87 10.94 -5.13
N TYR A 108 -4.16 9.66 -5.00
CA TYR A 108 -3.34 8.59 -5.53
C TYR A 108 -3.28 8.62 -7.06
N SER A 109 -4.44 8.80 -7.68
CA SER A 109 -4.53 8.90 -9.13
C SER A 109 -3.76 10.11 -9.66
N ASP A 110 -3.87 11.25 -8.97
CA ASP A 110 -3.13 12.47 -9.32
C ASP A 110 -1.63 12.21 -9.21
N LEU A 111 -1.21 11.50 -8.17
CA LEU A 111 0.20 11.15 -8.00
C LEU A 111 0.70 10.24 -9.12
N GLU A 112 -0.09 9.23 -9.50
CA GLU A 112 0.27 8.35 -10.61
C GLU A 112 0.41 9.14 -11.91
N ASN A 113 -0.52 10.04 -12.19
CA ASN A 113 -0.48 10.87 -13.38
C ASN A 113 0.76 11.78 -13.39
N LYS A 114 1.07 12.36 -12.24
CA LYS A 114 2.24 13.21 -12.08
C LYS A 114 3.54 12.43 -12.30
N LEU A 115 3.55 11.16 -11.91
CA LEU A 115 4.71 10.29 -12.08
C LEU A 115 4.76 9.64 -13.46
N GLY A 116 3.75 9.82 -14.29
CA GLY A 116 3.70 9.23 -15.63
C GLY A 116 3.38 7.74 -15.63
N ARG A 117 2.60 7.29 -14.69
CA ARG A 117 2.21 5.89 -14.58
C ARG A 117 0.72 5.70 -14.81
#